data_eb24439a25ad74e4c26e0dc8bcb4cc56
#
_entry.id   eb24439a25ad74e4c26e0dc8bcb4cc56
#
_cell.length_a   1.000
_cell.length_b   1.000
_cell.length_c   1.000
_cell.angle_alpha   90.00
_cell.angle_beta   90.00
_cell.angle_gamma   90.00
#
_symmetry.space_group_name_H-M   'P 1'
#
loop_
_entity.id
_entity.type
_entity.pdbx_description
1 polymer ?
#
loop_
_entity_poly.entity_id
_entity_poly.type
_entity_poly.pdbx_seq_one_letter_code
_entity_poly.pdbx_strand_id
1 'polypeptide(L)'
;MSRVLPGKSVNQTNRTKFLVELIKPSHYDDDGYLIQWWRGFVPSSSLSNLYGLALDAQSRNILGEDVDLDIEAHDETNKNLPVAGIIRRFKRNANRGIVLLVGVQTNQFARAVDIARELRAAGIPVAIGGFHVSGCLAMLPETPPEMKDALALGITLFAGEAEHRLDELLRAAFENRLPPVYNFMADLPGMEGGPLPFLPMKYVKRYAGALGCFDAGRGCPFSCSFCTIINVQGRKSRYRSANDIEQLVRAHAAQGVKSFFITDDNFARNKNWEAILDRIIELKRRDRLKINIIMQVDTMCHKIPHFVEKSVRAGCKKVFIGLENINPDSLKGASKGQNRITEYRKMLQAWKKAKVLTYAGYILGFPSDTPASIERDIAIIQRELPIDIMEFFMLTPLPGSKDHQEMYLRGERMEVDTNKYDAEHATADHPRMSAAEWQDIYQRAWHLYYSPSHIETLIKRAVASGMRSRRMTSMIFYFYGSHAFEHVHPLQGGILRRKPRTQRRPGYKRENPLSFFVRRTRETLTTYLPGLWFFHRLERLRKKIENDPASKHYMDVALSPVVDGEYDADLELYHASDSAVRAADQARARAEEMRKIEVRRAAAG
;
A
#
# COMPACT_ATOMS: atom_id res chain seq x y z
N MET A 1 33.68 11.91 2.90
CA MET A 1 34.37 11.33 1.73
C MET A 1 33.32 10.88 0.74
N SER A 2 33.25 11.56 -0.41
CA SER A 2 32.27 11.30 -1.48
C SER A 2 32.66 10.03 -2.21
N ARG A 3 31.88 8.95 -2.10
CA ARG A 3 31.98 7.83 -3.02
C ARG A 3 31.39 8.25 -4.37
N VAL A 4 32.26 8.60 -5.29
CA VAL A 4 31.98 8.81 -6.71
C VAL A 4 31.51 7.49 -7.30
N LEU A 5 30.44 7.51 -8.09
CA LEU A 5 30.02 6.40 -8.93
C LEU A 5 31.21 6.00 -9.83
N PRO A 6 31.61 4.72 -9.91
CA PRO A 6 32.77 4.32 -10.68
C PRO A 6 32.52 4.58 -12.18
N GLY A 7 33.45 5.36 -12.76
CA GLY A 7 33.55 5.52 -14.20
C GLY A 7 33.83 4.15 -14.85
N LYS A 8 33.30 3.93 -16.05
CA LYS A 8 33.55 2.74 -16.88
C LYS A 8 35.05 2.55 -17.06
N SER A 9 35.64 1.55 -16.37
CA SER A 9 36.98 1.12 -16.66
C SER A 9 36.98 0.21 -17.88
N VAL A 10 37.90 0.48 -18.80
CA VAL A 10 38.20 -0.29 -20.01
C VAL A 10 38.89 -1.59 -19.57
N ASN A 11 38.16 -2.69 -19.57
CA ASN A 11 38.52 -4.10 -19.77
C ASN A 11 37.35 -5.02 -19.40
N GLN A 12 36.27 -5.01 -20.22
CA GLN A 12 35.09 -5.88 -20.04
C GLN A 12 35.12 -7.12 -20.94
N THR A 13 36.28 -7.67 -21.23
CA THR A 13 36.38 -8.90 -22.06
C THR A 13 36.60 -10.12 -21.17
N ASN A 14 35.54 -10.90 -20.98
CA ASN A 14 35.44 -12.27 -20.45
C ASN A 14 34.83 -12.51 -19.06
N ARG A 15 34.07 -11.57 -18.47
CA ARG A 15 33.32 -11.91 -17.25
C ARG A 15 32.14 -12.83 -17.57
N THR A 16 31.98 -13.89 -16.80
CA THR A 16 30.81 -14.77 -16.85
C THR A 16 29.57 -14.01 -16.31
N LYS A 17 28.50 -13.95 -17.10
CA LYS A 17 27.25 -13.31 -16.62
C LYS A 17 26.48 -14.27 -15.71
N PHE A 18 25.96 -13.73 -14.61
CA PHE A 18 24.95 -14.36 -13.78
C PHE A 18 23.69 -13.50 -13.80
N LEU A 19 22.59 -14.05 -14.33
CA LEU A 19 21.34 -13.30 -14.54
C LEU A 19 20.54 -13.24 -13.25
N VAL A 20 20.11 -12.03 -12.87
CA VAL A 20 19.21 -11.80 -11.73
C VAL A 20 17.96 -11.08 -12.24
N GLU A 21 16.88 -11.82 -12.38
CA GLU A 21 15.57 -11.27 -12.80
C GLU A 21 14.67 -11.05 -11.59
N LEU A 22 14.39 -9.80 -11.27
CA LEU A 22 13.49 -9.41 -10.20
C LEU A 22 12.08 -9.19 -10.78
N ILE A 23 11.11 -9.97 -10.38
CA ILE A 23 9.75 -9.91 -10.90
C ILE A 23 8.77 -9.65 -9.76
N LYS A 24 8.06 -8.53 -9.81
CA LYS A 24 6.85 -8.34 -9.00
C LYS A 24 5.66 -8.85 -9.83
N PRO A 25 5.02 -9.96 -9.44
CA PRO A 25 3.87 -10.48 -10.16
C PRO A 25 2.64 -9.59 -9.98
N SER A 26 1.73 -9.65 -10.94
CA SER A 26 0.37 -9.17 -10.81
C SER A 26 -0.53 -10.26 -10.20
N HIS A 27 -1.83 -10.17 -10.36
CA HIS A 27 -2.81 -11.20 -10.03
C HIS A 27 -3.92 -11.19 -11.10
N TYR A 28 -4.86 -12.13 -10.99
CA TYR A 28 -5.92 -12.29 -11.98
C TYR A 28 -7.20 -11.56 -11.56
N ASP A 29 -7.94 -11.01 -12.54
CA ASP A 29 -9.33 -10.62 -12.35
C ASP A 29 -10.26 -11.86 -12.38
N ASP A 30 -11.56 -11.66 -12.12
CA ASP A 30 -12.55 -12.75 -12.07
C ASP A 30 -12.73 -13.48 -13.39
N ASP A 31 -12.43 -12.83 -14.52
CA ASP A 31 -12.40 -13.44 -15.84
C ASP A 31 -11.10 -14.24 -16.11
N GLY A 32 -10.17 -14.24 -15.16
CA GLY A 32 -8.87 -14.89 -15.24
C GLY A 32 -7.83 -14.10 -16.04
N TYR A 33 -8.08 -12.83 -16.38
CA TYR A 33 -7.09 -11.97 -17.02
C TYR A 33 -6.24 -11.25 -15.99
N LEU A 34 -4.95 -11.01 -16.34
CA LEU A 34 -4.05 -10.25 -15.47
C LEU A 34 -4.52 -8.81 -15.30
N ILE A 35 -4.38 -8.29 -14.08
CA ILE A 35 -4.56 -6.88 -13.79
C ILE A 35 -3.28 -6.14 -14.19
N GLN A 36 -3.32 -5.54 -15.38
CA GLN A 36 -2.18 -4.84 -15.99
C GLN A 36 -2.59 -3.49 -16.57
N TRP A 37 -1.67 -2.53 -16.53
CA TRP A 37 -1.89 -1.16 -16.96
C TRP A 37 -0.79 -0.66 -17.90
N TRP A 38 -1.08 0.37 -18.66
CA TRP A 38 -0.05 1.11 -19.37
C TRP A 38 0.91 1.82 -18.39
N ARG A 39 0.35 2.38 -17.29
CA ARG A 39 1.10 2.90 -16.13
C ARG A 39 0.38 2.51 -14.84
N GLY A 40 1.12 1.95 -13.90
CA GLY A 40 0.61 1.70 -12.55
C GLY A 40 0.55 2.97 -11.71
N PHE A 41 -0.27 2.99 -10.67
CA PHE A 41 -0.31 4.11 -9.73
C PHE A 41 0.63 3.92 -8.55
N VAL A 42 0.67 2.71 -7.99
CA VAL A 42 1.44 2.42 -6.78
C VAL A 42 2.73 1.69 -7.15
N PRO A 43 3.92 2.29 -6.87
CA PRO A 43 5.19 1.62 -7.10
C PRO A 43 5.45 0.52 -6.07
N SER A 44 6.20 -0.51 -6.47
CA SER A 44 6.59 -1.60 -5.59
C SER A 44 7.82 -1.25 -4.76
N SER A 45 7.66 -1.15 -3.44
CA SER A 45 8.79 -0.96 -2.51
C SER A 45 9.68 -2.20 -2.46
N SER A 46 9.11 -3.41 -2.48
CA SER A 46 9.89 -4.66 -2.52
C SER A 46 10.79 -4.73 -3.75
N LEU A 47 10.29 -4.33 -4.93
CA LEU A 47 11.10 -4.30 -6.14
C LEU A 47 12.24 -3.29 -6.04
N SER A 48 11.99 -2.10 -5.47
CA SER A 48 13.02 -1.07 -5.24
C SER A 48 14.08 -1.55 -4.23
N ASN A 49 13.65 -2.21 -3.15
CA ASN A 49 14.54 -2.74 -2.12
C ASN A 49 15.43 -3.83 -2.69
N LEU A 50 14.84 -4.84 -3.33
CA LEU A 50 15.61 -5.96 -3.89
C LEU A 50 16.56 -5.51 -5.03
N TYR A 51 16.14 -4.52 -5.83
CA TYR A 51 17.01 -3.96 -6.86
C TYR A 51 18.22 -3.24 -6.24
N GLY A 52 18.01 -2.46 -5.18
CA GLY A 52 19.08 -1.80 -4.43
C GLY A 52 20.04 -2.80 -3.78
N LEU A 53 19.52 -3.86 -3.16
CA LEU A 53 20.32 -4.97 -2.61
C LEU A 53 21.13 -5.70 -3.68
N ALA A 54 20.55 -5.96 -4.85
CA ALA A 54 21.25 -6.62 -5.95
C ALA A 54 22.37 -5.74 -6.54
N LEU A 55 22.16 -4.41 -6.62
CA LEU A 55 23.22 -3.46 -7.01
C LEU A 55 24.37 -3.42 -6.01
N ASP A 56 24.07 -3.48 -4.72
CA ASP A 56 25.09 -3.55 -3.67
C ASP A 56 25.88 -4.86 -3.78
N ALA A 57 25.20 -5.99 -3.95
CA ALA A 57 25.81 -7.30 -4.17
C ALA A 57 26.72 -7.29 -5.42
N GLN A 58 26.26 -6.67 -6.52
CA GLN A 58 27.05 -6.48 -7.74
C GLN A 58 28.33 -5.66 -7.46
N SER A 59 28.17 -4.53 -6.74
CA SER A 59 29.30 -3.62 -6.45
C SER A 59 30.37 -4.26 -5.56
N ARG A 60 30.01 -5.25 -4.75
CA ARG A 60 30.91 -6.02 -3.88
C ARG A 60 31.48 -7.28 -4.54
N ASN A 61 31.14 -7.56 -5.81
CA ASN A 61 31.56 -8.76 -6.55
C ASN A 61 31.35 -10.07 -5.75
N ILE A 62 30.15 -10.24 -5.13
CA ILE A 62 29.90 -11.35 -4.18
C ILE A 62 30.06 -12.76 -4.75
N LEU A 63 29.99 -12.90 -6.08
CA LEU A 63 30.20 -14.16 -6.79
C LEU A 63 31.63 -14.32 -7.35
N GLY A 64 32.53 -13.38 -7.05
CA GLY A 64 33.91 -13.32 -7.57
C GLY A 64 34.07 -12.25 -8.64
N GLU A 65 35.32 -11.83 -8.85
CA GLU A 65 35.68 -10.76 -9.79
C GLU A 65 35.41 -11.12 -11.25
N ASP A 66 35.41 -12.41 -11.59
CA ASP A 66 35.15 -12.92 -12.93
C ASP A 66 33.65 -13.09 -13.25
N VAL A 67 32.75 -12.76 -12.31
CA VAL A 67 31.31 -12.89 -12.48
C VAL A 67 30.64 -11.51 -12.44
N ASP A 68 29.84 -11.20 -13.46
CA ASP A 68 29.03 -9.98 -13.56
C ASP A 68 27.57 -10.31 -13.30
N LEU A 69 26.96 -9.64 -12.29
CA LEU A 69 25.53 -9.75 -12.03
C LEU A 69 24.77 -8.88 -13.04
N ASP A 70 24.03 -9.51 -13.95
CA ASP A 70 23.19 -8.82 -14.94
C ASP A 70 21.75 -8.71 -14.42
N ILE A 71 21.42 -7.54 -13.81
CA ILE A 71 20.20 -7.31 -13.04
C ILE A 71 19.12 -6.63 -13.88
N GLU A 72 17.96 -7.28 -14.00
CA GLU A 72 16.75 -6.72 -14.62
C GLU A 72 15.57 -6.75 -13.65
N ALA A 73 14.66 -5.77 -13.79
CA ALA A 73 13.47 -5.67 -12.96
C ALA A 73 12.19 -5.59 -13.81
N HIS A 74 11.16 -6.29 -13.37
CA HIS A 74 9.85 -6.32 -14.02
C HIS A 74 8.75 -6.13 -12.99
N ASP A 75 7.91 -5.10 -13.17
CA ASP A 75 6.64 -5.01 -12.49
C ASP A 75 5.53 -5.40 -13.47
N GLU A 76 4.95 -6.58 -13.26
CA GLU A 76 3.92 -7.11 -14.17
C GLU A 76 2.65 -6.27 -14.17
N THR A 77 2.42 -5.45 -13.16
CA THR A 77 1.25 -4.56 -13.12
C THR A 77 1.31 -3.43 -14.16
N ASN A 78 2.50 -3.09 -14.67
CA ASN A 78 2.69 -1.99 -15.62
C ASN A 78 3.49 -2.36 -16.88
N LYS A 79 3.86 -3.63 -17.01
CA LYS A 79 4.58 -4.15 -18.17
C LYS A 79 4.18 -5.60 -18.41
N ASN A 80 3.92 -5.94 -19.66
CA ASN A 80 3.79 -7.34 -20.05
C ASN A 80 5.09 -8.09 -19.73
N LEU A 81 5.00 -9.17 -18.96
CA LEU A 81 6.15 -9.99 -18.60
C LEU A 81 6.49 -10.93 -19.76
N PRO A 82 7.69 -10.82 -20.37
CA PRO A 82 8.06 -11.65 -21.50
C PRO A 82 8.68 -12.99 -21.03
N VAL A 83 7.90 -13.88 -20.37
CA VAL A 83 8.40 -15.14 -19.80
C VAL A 83 9.21 -15.94 -20.84
N ALA A 84 8.70 -16.13 -22.05
CA ALA A 84 9.43 -16.80 -23.12
C ALA A 84 10.73 -16.07 -23.52
N GLY A 85 10.77 -14.75 -23.39
CA GLY A 85 11.98 -13.94 -23.62
C GLY A 85 13.02 -14.16 -22.52
N ILE A 86 12.57 -14.21 -21.27
CA ILE A 86 13.42 -14.52 -20.10
C ILE A 86 14.01 -15.92 -20.28
N ILE A 87 13.20 -16.93 -20.60
CA ILE A 87 13.66 -18.30 -20.85
C ILE A 87 14.73 -18.33 -21.95
N ARG A 88 14.52 -17.65 -23.09
CA ARG A 88 15.53 -17.58 -24.16
C ARG A 88 16.84 -16.91 -23.69
N ARG A 89 16.73 -15.85 -22.85
CA ARG A 89 17.91 -15.16 -22.29
C ARG A 89 18.71 -16.11 -21.38
N PHE A 90 18.04 -16.84 -20.51
CA PHE A 90 18.68 -17.83 -19.63
C PHE A 90 19.33 -18.97 -20.43
N LYS A 91 18.65 -19.56 -21.41
CA LYS A 91 19.20 -20.61 -22.26
C LYS A 91 20.48 -20.18 -22.99
N ARG A 92 20.52 -18.92 -23.51
CA ARG A 92 21.75 -18.37 -24.13
C ARG A 92 22.89 -18.21 -23.15
N ASN A 93 22.59 -18.11 -21.87
CA ASN A 93 23.59 -17.99 -20.78
C ASN A 93 23.77 -19.29 -20.00
N ALA A 94 23.52 -20.43 -20.63
CA ALA A 94 23.61 -21.77 -20.02
C ALA A 94 22.82 -21.90 -18.69
N ASN A 95 21.68 -21.24 -18.60
CA ASN A 95 20.82 -21.13 -17.42
C ASN A 95 21.51 -20.58 -16.14
N ARG A 96 22.64 -19.88 -16.30
CA ARG A 96 23.34 -19.26 -15.17
C ARG A 96 22.57 -18.03 -14.67
N GLY A 97 21.93 -18.16 -13.54
CA GLY A 97 21.17 -17.08 -12.93
C GLY A 97 20.01 -17.58 -12.08
N ILE A 98 19.23 -16.65 -11.58
CA ILE A 98 18.04 -16.90 -10.76
C ILE A 98 16.93 -15.89 -11.08
N VAL A 99 15.69 -16.35 -11.00
CA VAL A 99 14.51 -15.48 -11.02
C VAL A 99 13.95 -15.35 -9.61
N LEU A 100 13.79 -14.12 -9.14
CA LEU A 100 13.23 -13.79 -7.84
C LEU A 100 11.83 -13.17 -8.01
N LEU A 101 10.80 -13.85 -7.55
CA LEU A 101 9.44 -13.34 -7.49
C LEU A 101 9.29 -12.61 -6.14
N VAL A 102 9.26 -11.27 -6.20
CA VAL A 102 9.52 -10.40 -5.04
C VAL A 102 8.27 -9.72 -4.52
N GLY A 103 8.16 -9.62 -3.19
CA GLY A 103 7.06 -8.92 -2.52
C GLY A 103 5.70 -9.54 -2.79
N VAL A 104 5.66 -10.86 -2.96
CA VAL A 104 4.45 -11.60 -3.32
C VAL A 104 3.45 -11.56 -2.17
N GLN A 105 2.30 -10.92 -2.42
CA GLN A 105 1.15 -10.91 -1.53
C GLN A 105 0.26 -12.14 -1.79
N THR A 106 -0.71 -12.38 -0.91
CA THR A 106 -1.55 -13.58 -1.01
C THR A 106 -2.29 -13.66 -2.33
N ASN A 107 -2.93 -12.58 -2.78
CA ASN A 107 -3.62 -12.53 -4.08
C ASN A 107 -2.69 -12.66 -5.30
N GLN A 108 -1.39 -12.49 -5.14
CA GLN A 108 -0.39 -12.62 -6.20
C GLN A 108 0.25 -14.01 -6.25
N PHE A 109 0.05 -14.83 -5.21
CA PHE A 109 0.76 -16.10 -5.07
C PHE A 109 0.42 -17.09 -6.19
N ALA A 110 -0.85 -17.22 -6.56
CA ALA A 110 -1.26 -18.07 -7.67
C ALA A 110 -0.55 -17.69 -8.99
N ARG A 111 -0.46 -16.38 -9.29
CA ARG A 111 0.26 -15.91 -10.49
C ARG A 111 1.77 -16.13 -10.38
N ALA A 112 2.34 -15.94 -9.20
CA ALA A 112 3.75 -16.19 -8.96
C ALA A 112 4.11 -17.66 -9.25
N VAL A 113 3.30 -18.60 -8.78
CA VAL A 113 3.48 -20.03 -9.04
C VAL A 113 3.32 -20.36 -10.53
N ASP A 114 2.38 -19.74 -11.25
CA ASP A 114 2.22 -19.94 -12.68
C ASP A 114 3.43 -19.49 -13.50
N ILE A 115 4.00 -18.32 -13.16
CA ILE A 115 5.26 -17.83 -13.76
C ILE A 115 6.40 -18.80 -13.44
N ALA A 116 6.52 -19.19 -12.17
CA ALA A 116 7.59 -20.06 -11.69
C ALA A 116 7.53 -21.45 -12.35
N ARG A 117 6.34 -22.01 -12.57
CA ARG A 117 6.13 -23.30 -13.25
C ARG A 117 6.74 -23.32 -14.65
N GLU A 118 6.48 -22.26 -15.45
CA GLU A 118 7.06 -22.16 -16.81
C GLU A 118 8.60 -22.06 -16.77
N LEU A 119 9.14 -21.28 -15.82
CA LEU A 119 10.57 -21.09 -15.65
C LEU A 119 11.26 -22.38 -15.15
N ARG A 120 10.66 -23.06 -14.15
CA ARG A 120 11.18 -24.33 -13.63
C ARG A 120 11.17 -25.43 -14.68
N ALA A 121 10.12 -25.51 -15.50
CA ALA A 121 10.07 -26.43 -16.64
C ALA A 121 11.19 -26.18 -17.67
N ALA A 122 11.72 -24.96 -17.73
CA ALA A 122 12.90 -24.61 -18.54
C ALA A 122 14.25 -24.82 -17.81
N GLY A 123 14.25 -25.36 -16.59
CA GLY A 123 15.45 -25.60 -15.77
C GLY A 123 16.03 -24.35 -15.11
N ILE A 124 15.25 -23.28 -15.01
CA ILE A 124 15.71 -22.01 -14.41
C ILE A 124 15.44 -22.03 -12.90
N PRO A 125 16.43 -21.69 -12.04
CA PRO A 125 16.20 -21.52 -10.62
C PRO A 125 15.22 -20.38 -10.32
N VAL A 126 14.25 -20.63 -9.42
CA VAL A 126 13.24 -19.63 -9.03
C VAL A 126 13.08 -19.62 -7.51
N ALA A 127 13.05 -18.43 -6.93
CA ALA A 127 12.64 -18.23 -5.54
C ALA A 127 11.44 -17.27 -5.44
N ILE A 128 10.51 -17.57 -4.51
CA ILE A 128 9.34 -16.74 -4.20
C ILE A 128 9.48 -16.22 -2.78
N GLY A 129 9.43 -14.89 -2.60
CA GLY A 129 9.44 -14.25 -1.28
C GLY A 129 8.43 -13.11 -1.20
N GLY A 130 7.94 -12.84 0.01
CA GLY A 130 6.98 -11.77 0.28
C GLY A 130 6.05 -12.10 1.43
N PHE A 131 5.00 -11.30 1.58
CA PHE A 131 4.10 -11.39 2.74
C PHE A 131 3.35 -12.71 2.84
N HIS A 132 2.94 -13.32 1.72
CA HIS A 132 2.26 -14.61 1.77
C HIS A 132 3.16 -15.70 2.36
N VAL A 133 4.35 -15.89 1.79
CA VAL A 133 5.30 -16.91 2.26
C VAL A 133 5.73 -16.63 3.70
N SER A 134 6.09 -15.38 4.00
CA SER A 134 6.53 -14.98 5.34
C SER A 134 5.41 -15.13 6.37
N GLY A 135 4.20 -14.73 6.03
CA GLY A 135 3.04 -14.80 6.91
C GLY A 135 2.63 -16.23 7.25
N CYS A 136 2.60 -17.11 6.25
CA CYS A 136 2.32 -18.53 6.46
C CYS A 136 3.36 -19.18 7.39
N LEU A 137 4.64 -19.01 7.09
CA LEU A 137 5.73 -19.63 7.88
C LEU A 137 5.91 -19.01 9.27
N ALA A 138 5.45 -17.77 9.49
CA ALA A 138 5.48 -17.13 10.80
C ALA A 138 4.33 -17.56 11.70
N MET A 139 3.14 -17.83 11.15
CA MET A 139 1.92 -17.93 11.93
C MET A 139 1.26 -19.31 11.90
N LEU A 140 1.51 -20.12 10.87
CA LEU A 140 0.89 -21.44 10.77
C LEU A 140 1.81 -22.54 11.31
N PRO A 141 1.23 -23.58 11.96
CA PRO A 141 2.00 -24.70 12.47
C PRO A 141 2.56 -25.60 11.37
N GLU A 142 1.91 -25.59 10.19
CA GLU A 142 2.28 -26.39 9.03
C GLU A 142 2.31 -25.55 7.76
N THR A 143 3.13 -25.97 6.81
CA THR A 143 3.15 -25.38 5.45
C THR A 143 1.82 -25.67 4.75
N PRO A 144 1.10 -24.63 4.28
CA PRO A 144 -0.21 -24.83 3.64
C PRO A 144 -0.08 -25.52 2.26
N PRO A 145 -1.19 -26.11 1.74
CA PRO A 145 -1.18 -26.91 0.51
C PRO A 145 -0.57 -26.19 -0.70
N GLU A 146 -0.94 -24.96 -0.96
CA GLU A 146 -0.47 -24.17 -2.11
C GLU A 146 1.05 -23.94 -2.07
N MET A 147 1.64 -23.85 -0.88
CA MET A 147 3.09 -23.75 -0.70
C MET A 147 3.78 -25.12 -0.86
N LYS A 148 3.13 -26.21 -0.42
CA LYS A 148 3.63 -27.58 -0.67
C LYS A 148 3.67 -27.86 -2.18
N ASP A 149 2.64 -27.44 -2.92
CA ASP A 149 2.59 -27.56 -4.39
C ASP A 149 3.72 -26.75 -5.07
N ALA A 150 3.99 -25.54 -4.58
CA ALA A 150 5.12 -24.75 -5.08
C ALA A 150 6.47 -25.43 -4.83
N LEU A 151 6.68 -26.00 -3.64
CA LEU A 151 7.87 -26.77 -3.31
C LEU A 151 8.05 -28.01 -4.21
N ALA A 152 6.95 -28.72 -4.50
CA ALA A 152 6.94 -29.88 -5.40
C ALA A 152 7.38 -29.52 -6.83
N LEU A 153 7.20 -28.27 -7.27
CA LEU A 153 7.72 -27.74 -8.54
C LEU A 153 9.23 -27.41 -8.48
N GLY A 154 9.89 -27.58 -7.33
CA GLY A 154 11.29 -27.21 -7.13
C GLY A 154 11.48 -25.69 -6.99
N ILE A 155 10.47 -24.96 -6.55
CA ILE A 155 10.56 -23.53 -6.25
C ILE A 155 11.11 -23.37 -4.85
N THR A 156 12.08 -22.46 -4.66
CA THR A 156 12.56 -22.08 -3.33
C THR A 156 11.61 -21.06 -2.71
N LEU A 157 11.20 -21.26 -1.47
CA LEU A 157 10.41 -20.30 -0.70
C LEU A 157 11.32 -19.50 0.23
N PHE A 158 11.15 -18.17 0.23
CA PHE A 158 11.95 -17.26 1.06
C PHE A 158 11.03 -16.47 2.00
N ALA A 159 11.15 -16.73 3.31
CA ALA A 159 10.45 -16.01 4.37
C ALA A 159 11.39 -15.08 5.12
N GLY A 160 10.93 -13.87 5.40
CA GLY A 160 11.68 -12.81 6.06
C GLY A 160 12.16 -11.72 5.11
N GLU A 161 13.11 -10.93 5.59
CA GLU A 161 13.68 -9.79 4.86
C GLU A 161 15.01 -10.18 4.20
N ALA A 162 15.27 -9.61 3.02
CA ALA A 162 16.41 -10.00 2.18
C ALA A 162 17.72 -9.27 2.54
N GLU A 163 17.66 -8.24 3.36
CA GLU A 163 18.83 -7.53 3.87
C GLU A 163 19.77 -8.51 4.60
N HIS A 164 21.05 -8.46 4.25
CA HIS A 164 22.09 -9.39 4.73
C HIS A 164 21.89 -10.87 4.36
N ARG A 165 20.84 -11.22 3.58
CA ARG A 165 20.51 -12.60 3.17
C ARG A 165 20.55 -12.83 1.66
N LEU A 166 20.44 -11.75 0.88
CA LEU A 166 20.46 -11.87 -0.58
C LEU A 166 21.77 -12.47 -1.10
N ASP A 167 22.90 -12.15 -0.48
CA ASP A 167 24.21 -12.69 -0.84
C ASP A 167 24.25 -14.22 -0.72
N GLU A 168 23.70 -14.76 0.37
CA GLU A 168 23.60 -16.20 0.60
C GLU A 168 22.75 -16.88 -0.48
N LEU A 169 21.58 -16.30 -0.78
CA LEU A 169 20.70 -16.82 -1.82
C LEU A 169 21.36 -16.82 -3.20
N LEU A 170 22.07 -15.73 -3.57
CA LEU A 170 22.74 -15.61 -4.86
C LEU A 170 23.92 -16.58 -4.98
N ARG A 171 24.71 -16.77 -3.93
CA ARG A 171 25.80 -17.77 -3.91
C ARG A 171 25.26 -19.19 -4.03
N ALA A 172 24.21 -19.52 -3.25
CA ALA A 172 23.58 -20.83 -3.32
C ALA A 172 22.98 -21.12 -4.71
N ALA A 173 22.40 -20.09 -5.37
CA ALA A 173 21.93 -20.20 -6.74
C ALA A 173 23.08 -20.41 -7.75
N PHE A 174 24.19 -19.69 -7.57
CA PHE A 174 25.38 -19.82 -8.41
C PHE A 174 26.01 -21.21 -8.31
N GLU A 175 26.01 -21.79 -7.13
CA GLU A 175 26.54 -23.11 -6.81
C GLU A 175 25.51 -24.25 -7.04
N ASN A 176 24.31 -23.95 -7.54
CA ASN A 176 23.20 -24.90 -7.76
C ASN A 176 22.82 -25.71 -6.50
N ARG A 177 22.85 -25.07 -5.32
CA ARG A 177 22.54 -25.71 -4.03
C ARG A 177 21.48 -24.95 -3.23
N LEU A 178 20.51 -24.37 -3.95
CA LEU A 178 19.38 -23.69 -3.31
C LEU A 178 18.60 -24.68 -2.43
N PRO A 179 18.39 -24.39 -1.14
CA PRO A 179 17.50 -25.16 -0.31
C PRO A 179 16.03 -24.90 -0.71
N PRO A 180 15.12 -25.81 -0.39
CA PRO A 180 13.70 -25.62 -0.68
C PRO A 180 13.09 -24.43 0.08
N VAL A 181 13.55 -24.15 1.31
CA VAL A 181 13.02 -23.08 2.15
C VAL A 181 14.15 -22.33 2.84
N TYR A 182 14.11 -20.99 2.74
CA TYR A 182 14.78 -20.07 3.64
C TYR A 182 13.75 -19.52 4.62
N ASN A 183 14.03 -19.58 5.92
CA ASN A 183 13.16 -18.99 6.95
C ASN A 183 13.98 -18.12 7.91
N PHE A 184 13.92 -16.82 7.72
CA PHE A 184 14.61 -15.82 8.53
C PHE A 184 13.64 -15.00 9.39
N MET A 185 12.44 -15.54 9.66
CA MET A 185 11.41 -14.83 10.42
C MET A 185 11.81 -14.51 11.86
N ALA A 186 12.72 -15.29 12.45
CA ALA A 186 13.24 -15.05 13.81
C ALA A 186 14.31 -13.94 13.87
N ASP A 187 14.90 -13.55 12.73
CA ASP A 187 16.02 -12.60 12.66
C ASP A 187 15.71 -11.47 11.70
N LEU A 188 15.10 -10.41 12.24
CA LEU A 188 14.75 -9.21 11.48
C LEU A 188 15.93 -8.22 11.46
N PRO A 189 16.49 -7.89 10.28
CA PRO A 189 17.70 -7.09 10.17
C PRO A 189 17.49 -5.62 10.53
N GLY A 190 18.56 -4.95 11.00
CA GLY A 190 18.62 -3.51 11.09
C GLY A 190 18.59 -2.88 9.68
N MET A 191 18.17 -1.62 9.61
CA MET A 191 18.05 -0.91 8.32
C MET A 191 19.06 0.22 8.16
N GLU A 192 19.62 0.71 9.27
CA GLU A 192 20.56 1.83 9.29
C GLU A 192 21.89 1.46 8.63
N GLY A 193 22.35 2.30 7.70
CA GLY A 193 23.60 2.08 6.97
C GLY A 193 23.58 0.92 5.95
N GLY A 194 22.45 0.23 5.81
CA GLY A 194 22.27 -0.85 4.84
C GLY A 194 22.09 -0.35 3.39
N PRO A 195 22.07 -1.26 2.39
CA PRO A 195 21.81 -0.91 1.01
C PRO A 195 20.48 -0.15 0.84
N LEU A 196 20.47 0.84 -0.03
CA LEU A 196 19.33 1.73 -0.19
C LEU A 196 18.39 1.27 -1.30
N PRO A 197 17.06 1.37 -1.10
CA PRO A 197 16.09 1.16 -2.15
C PRO A 197 16.39 2.04 -3.36
N PHE A 198 16.48 1.44 -4.52
CA PHE A 198 16.73 2.16 -5.76
C PHE A 198 16.02 1.51 -6.92
N LEU A 199 15.47 2.31 -7.81
CA LEU A 199 14.91 1.83 -9.08
C LEU A 199 15.30 2.81 -10.19
N PRO A 200 15.97 2.36 -11.27
CA PRO A 200 16.31 3.20 -12.41
C PRO A 200 15.10 3.87 -13.05
N MET A 201 15.29 5.08 -13.60
CA MET A 201 14.22 5.86 -14.23
C MET A 201 13.48 5.08 -15.34
N LYS A 202 14.15 4.16 -16.04
CA LYS A 202 13.50 3.30 -17.05
C LYS A 202 12.30 2.50 -16.51
N TYR A 203 12.30 2.22 -15.19
CA TYR A 203 11.20 1.55 -14.48
C TYR A 203 10.27 2.57 -13.80
N VAL A 204 10.83 3.57 -13.11
CA VAL A 204 10.04 4.59 -12.38
C VAL A 204 9.06 5.34 -13.29
N LYS A 205 9.44 5.65 -14.53
CA LYS A 205 8.56 6.31 -15.52
C LYS A 205 7.33 5.50 -15.93
N ARG A 206 7.28 4.20 -15.56
CA ARG A 206 6.10 3.35 -15.77
C ARG A 206 5.01 3.54 -14.73
N TYR A 207 5.31 4.30 -13.68
CA TYR A 207 4.30 4.73 -12.71
C TYR A 207 3.81 6.12 -13.03
N ALA A 208 2.54 6.39 -12.74
CA ALA A 208 1.93 7.69 -12.96
C ALA A 208 2.64 8.76 -12.12
N GLY A 209 3.03 9.87 -12.77
CA GLY A 209 3.77 10.95 -12.10
C GLY A 209 5.22 10.62 -11.75
N ALA A 210 5.80 9.53 -12.29
CA ALA A 210 7.15 9.07 -11.97
C ALA A 210 7.38 9.03 -10.45
N LEU A 211 6.45 8.39 -9.75
CA LEU A 211 6.47 8.22 -8.31
C LEU A 211 7.57 7.22 -7.89
N GLY A 212 8.52 7.64 -7.07
CA GLY A 212 9.45 6.75 -6.37
C GLY A 212 8.84 6.26 -5.07
N CYS A 213 9.34 5.13 -4.55
CA CYS A 213 8.95 4.65 -3.24
C CYS A 213 10.15 4.12 -2.46
N PHE A 214 10.07 4.21 -1.15
CA PHE A 214 11.04 3.64 -0.22
C PHE A 214 10.42 3.46 1.17
N ASP A 215 10.96 2.52 1.91
CA ASP A 215 10.74 2.38 3.34
C ASP A 215 11.77 3.21 4.11
N ALA A 216 11.31 4.13 4.95
CA ALA A 216 12.14 4.83 5.92
C ALA A 216 12.26 4.03 7.22
N GLY A 217 11.31 3.10 7.44
CA GLY A 217 11.30 2.17 8.55
C GLY A 217 10.31 1.03 8.37
N ARG A 218 10.43 0.00 9.21
CA ARG A 218 9.58 -1.18 9.27
C ARG A 218 9.19 -1.51 10.69
N GLY A 219 8.08 -2.22 10.83
CA GLY A 219 7.52 -2.64 12.11
C GLY A 219 6.57 -1.60 12.70
N CYS A 220 5.54 -2.10 13.41
CA CYS A 220 4.49 -1.28 14.00
C CYS A 220 4.24 -1.70 15.45
N PRO A 221 4.20 -0.77 16.43
CA PRO A 221 4.07 -1.11 17.85
C PRO A 221 2.67 -1.58 18.25
N PHE A 222 1.68 -1.44 17.40
CA PHE A 222 0.29 -1.81 17.67
C PHE A 222 0.05 -3.32 17.57
N SER A 223 -1.18 -3.75 17.84
CA SER A 223 -1.54 -5.18 17.97
C SER A 223 -2.81 -5.56 17.21
N CYS A 224 -3.10 -4.85 16.12
CA CYS A 224 -4.30 -5.08 15.31
C CYS A 224 -4.37 -6.54 14.83
N SER A 225 -5.48 -7.23 15.11
CA SER A 225 -5.59 -8.67 14.86
C SER A 225 -5.60 -9.06 13.38
N PHE A 226 -6.15 -8.19 12.52
CA PHE A 226 -6.21 -8.38 11.08
C PHE A 226 -4.87 -8.06 10.36
N CYS A 227 -3.91 -7.41 11.05
CA CYS A 227 -2.71 -6.88 10.42
C CYS A 227 -1.58 -7.93 10.36
N THR A 228 -1.00 -8.11 9.18
CA THR A 228 0.13 -9.02 8.95
C THR A 228 1.48 -8.41 9.35
N ILE A 229 1.60 -7.09 9.32
CA ILE A 229 2.86 -6.36 9.49
C ILE A 229 3.56 -6.70 10.81
N ILE A 230 2.80 -6.71 11.90
CA ILE A 230 3.35 -6.92 13.23
C ILE A 230 3.96 -8.31 13.44
N ASN A 231 3.53 -9.29 12.67
CA ASN A 231 4.01 -10.67 12.71
C ASN A 231 5.08 -10.96 11.66
N VAL A 232 5.09 -10.19 10.56
CA VAL A 232 6.07 -10.38 9.46
C VAL A 232 7.25 -9.42 9.59
N GLN A 233 7.01 -8.15 9.94
CA GLN A 233 8.06 -7.13 10.09
C GLN A 233 8.36 -6.76 11.56
N GLY A 234 7.62 -7.36 12.50
CA GLY A 234 7.83 -7.18 13.92
C GLY A 234 7.17 -5.93 14.51
N ARG A 235 7.24 -5.82 15.83
CA ARG A 235 6.60 -4.76 16.62
C ARG A 235 7.55 -3.62 17.01
N LYS A 236 8.85 -3.79 16.81
CA LYS A 236 9.85 -2.76 17.08
C LYS A 236 10.07 -1.92 15.83
N SER A 237 10.03 -0.60 15.98
CA SER A 237 10.42 0.29 14.89
C SER A 237 11.91 0.09 14.58
N ARG A 238 12.20 -0.39 13.36
CA ARG A 238 13.52 -0.42 12.74
C ARG A 238 13.51 0.66 11.67
N TYR A 239 14.56 1.45 11.53
CA TYR A 239 14.54 2.65 10.70
C TYR A 239 15.89 2.87 10.01
N ARG A 240 15.84 3.65 8.94
CA ARG A 240 17.01 4.20 8.25
C ARG A 240 17.44 5.49 8.92
N SER A 241 18.73 5.80 8.87
CA SER A 241 19.23 7.08 9.37
C SER A 241 18.81 8.24 8.47
N ALA A 242 18.87 9.46 8.99
CA ALA A 242 18.64 10.66 8.18
C ALA A 242 19.65 10.77 7.01
N ASN A 243 20.87 10.25 7.18
CA ASN A 243 21.87 10.19 6.12
C ASN A 243 21.51 9.21 5.01
N ASP A 244 20.93 8.03 5.36
CA ASP A 244 20.43 7.07 4.38
C ASP A 244 19.34 7.70 3.53
N ILE A 245 18.41 8.42 4.17
CA ILE A 245 17.32 9.11 3.48
C ILE A 245 17.85 10.23 2.58
N GLU A 246 18.87 10.99 3.01
CA GLU A 246 19.50 11.98 2.15
C GLU A 246 20.10 11.35 0.90
N GLN A 247 20.90 10.30 1.05
CA GLN A 247 21.52 9.60 -0.07
C GLN A 247 20.48 9.06 -1.05
N LEU A 248 19.42 8.42 -0.53
CA LEU A 248 18.31 7.90 -1.29
C LEU A 248 17.60 8.99 -2.10
N VAL A 249 17.22 10.09 -1.43
CA VAL A 249 16.53 11.21 -2.09
C VAL A 249 17.41 11.84 -3.16
N ARG A 250 18.72 12.01 -2.91
CA ARG A 250 19.67 12.54 -3.89
C ARG A 250 19.82 11.64 -5.10
N ALA A 251 19.98 10.33 -4.90
CA ALA A 251 20.09 9.36 -5.98
C ALA A 251 18.87 9.37 -6.90
N HIS A 252 17.67 9.44 -6.32
CA HIS A 252 16.42 9.52 -7.08
C HIS A 252 16.22 10.88 -7.75
N ALA A 253 16.55 11.98 -7.05
CA ALA A 253 16.45 13.34 -7.59
C ALA A 253 17.39 13.55 -8.77
N ALA A 254 18.60 12.97 -8.73
CA ALA A 254 19.58 13.02 -9.82
C ALA A 254 19.04 12.45 -11.14
N GLN A 255 18.13 11.47 -11.06
CA GLN A 255 17.44 10.93 -12.25
C GLN A 255 16.07 11.60 -12.52
N GLY A 256 15.71 12.68 -11.78
CA GLY A 256 14.52 13.51 -12.05
C GLY A 256 13.27 13.14 -11.25
N VAL A 257 13.33 12.22 -10.28
CA VAL A 257 12.22 11.89 -9.39
C VAL A 257 11.98 13.05 -8.42
N LYS A 258 10.71 13.48 -8.30
CA LYS A 258 10.30 14.61 -7.44
C LYS A 258 9.24 14.23 -6.41
N SER A 259 8.63 13.08 -6.57
CA SER A 259 7.54 12.62 -5.71
C SER A 259 7.88 11.25 -5.15
N PHE A 260 7.64 11.08 -3.86
CA PHE A 260 8.00 9.88 -3.11
C PHE A 260 6.82 9.39 -2.28
N PHE A 261 6.63 8.09 -2.28
CA PHE A 261 5.79 7.41 -1.32
C PHE A 261 6.68 6.76 -0.24
N ILE A 262 6.57 7.24 0.99
CA ILE A 262 7.18 6.60 2.16
C ILE A 262 6.27 5.44 2.55
N THR A 263 6.74 4.22 2.38
CA THR A 263 5.95 3.00 2.49
C THR A 263 5.94 2.38 3.89
N ASP A 264 6.46 3.10 4.90
CA ASP A 264 6.30 2.70 6.30
C ASP A 264 4.81 2.49 6.60
N ASP A 265 4.45 1.40 7.23
CA ASP A 265 3.05 1.11 7.57
C ASP A 265 2.47 2.12 8.56
N ASN A 266 3.34 2.79 9.31
CA ASN A 266 2.97 3.88 10.21
C ASN A 266 4.18 4.80 10.45
N PHE A 267 4.40 5.75 9.56
CA PHE A 267 5.52 6.66 9.64
C PHE A 267 5.50 7.51 10.93
N ALA A 268 4.32 7.80 11.48
CA ALA A 268 4.19 8.53 12.75
C ALA A 268 4.78 7.75 13.96
N ARG A 269 5.02 6.45 13.81
CA ARG A 269 5.63 5.60 14.84
C ARG A 269 7.07 5.19 14.52
N ASN A 270 7.61 5.65 13.41
CA ASN A 270 9.04 5.54 13.12
C ASN A 270 9.82 6.37 14.13
N LYS A 271 10.70 5.73 14.91
CA LYS A 271 11.45 6.44 15.99
C LYS A 271 12.36 7.54 15.49
N ASN A 272 12.74 7.51 14.21
CA ASN A 272 13.62 8.51 13.59
C ASN A 272 12.86 9.50 12.70
N TRP A 273 11.52 9.55 12.78
CA TRP A 273 10.66 10.37 11.92
C TRP A 273 11.08 11.85 11.90
N GLU A 274 11.48 12.40 13.05
CA GLU A 274 11.80 13.82 13.19
C GLU A 274 13.10 14.15 12.47
N ALA A 275 14.17 13.40 12.71
CA ALA A 275 15.46 13.59 12.05
C ALA A 275 15.36 13.37 10.53
N ILE A 276 14.52 12.43 10.08
CA ILE A 276 14.24 12.18 8.67
C ILE A 276 13.55 13.39 8.03
N LEU A 277 12.48 13.91 8.65
CA LEU A 277 11.77 15.08 8.12
C LEU A 277 12.64 16.32 8.13
N ASP A 278 13.41 16.58 9.19
CA ASP A 278 14.33 17.71 9.27
C ASP A 278 15.39 17.64 8.17
N ARG A 279 15.95 16.47 7.88
CA ARG A 279 16.88 16.28 6.78
C ARG A 279 16.24 16.56 5.41
N ILE A 280 15.01 16.11 5.18
CA ILE A 280 14.29 16.42 3.94
C ILE A 280 13.98 17.92 3.82
N ILE A 281 13.64 18.60 4.94
CA ILE A 281 13.44 20.05 4.97
C ILE A 281 14.74 20.78 4.62
N GLU A 282 15.88 20.33 5.16
CA GLU A 282 17.20 20.87 4.84
C GLU A 282 17.53 20.73 3.35
N LEU A 283 17.35 19.55 2.76
CA LEU A 283 17.55 19.30 1.32
C LEU A 283 16.71 20.23 0.43
N LYS A 284 15.47 20.49 0.82
CA LYS A 284 14.60 21.43 0.11
C LYS A 284 15.10 22.88 0.24
N ARG A 285 15.58 23.26 1.40
CA ARG A 285 16.05 24.63 1.67
C ARG A 285 17.42 24.91 1.05
N ARG A 286 18.42 24.06 1.34
CA ARG A 286 19.82 24.22 0.93
C ARG A 286 20.01 23.95 -0.55
N ASP A 287 19.49 22.79 -1.01
CA ASP A 287 19.78 22.29 -2.34
C ASP A 287 18.62 22.56 -3.32
N ARG A 288 17.57 23.26 -2.87
CA ARG A 288 16.37 23.64 -3.66
C ARG A 288 15.68 22.44 -4.32
N LEU A 289 15.80 21.24 -3.75
CA LEU A 289 15.17 20.06 -4.29
C LEU A 289 13.64 20.15 -4.22
N LYS A 290 12.97 19.81 -5.32
CA LYS A 290 11.50 19.72 -5.37
C LYS A 290 11.09 18.34 -4.87
N ILE A 291 10.63 18.26 -3.61
CA ILE A 291 10.24 17.01 -2.97
C ILE A 291 8.75 17.08 -2.58
N ASN A 292 7.98 16.12 -3.05
CA ASN A 292 6.61 15.88 -2.60
C ASN A 292 6.54 14.50 -1.94
N ILE A 293 5.82 14.39 -0.83
CA ILE A 293 5.74 13.16 -0.04
C ILE A 293 4.28 12.70 0.07
N ILE A 294 4.10 11.40 0.00
CA ILE A 294 2.92 10.66 0.44
C ILE A 294 3.38 9.78 1.58
N MET A 295 2.63 9.69 2.68
CA MET A 295 2.97 8.83 3.83
C MET A 295 1.72 8.23 4.46
N GLN A 296 1.92 7.21 5.30
CA GLN A 296 0.86 6.52 6.05
C GLN A 296 1.03 6.79 7.54
N VAL A 297 -0.07 7.07 8.24
CA VAL A 297 -0.07 7.42 9.66
C VAL A 297 -1.29 6.84 10.39
N ASP A 298 -1.20 6.73 11.71
CA ASP A 298 -2.36 6.42 12.55
C ASP A 298 -3.19 7.66 12.91
N THR A 299 -4.35 7.44 13.52
CA THR A 299 -5.32 8.48 13.90
C THR A 299 -4.86 9.38 15.05
N MET A 300 -3.76 9.03 15.74
CA MET A 300 -3.21 9.80 16.86
C MET A 300 -1.97 10.62 16.49
N CYS A 301 -1.58 10.64 15.22
CA CYS A 301 -0.37 11.32 14.74
C CYS A 301 -0.36 12.83 15.04
N HIS A 302 -1.54 13.47 15.10
CA HIS A 302 -1.69 14.89 15.41
C HIS A 302 -1.27 15.26 16.85
N LYS A 303 -1.22 14.29 17.76
CA LYS A 303 -0.75 14.49 19.15
C LYS A 303 0.77 14.44 19.30
N ILE A 304 1.49 14.06 18.25
CA ILE A 304 2.94 14.10 18.25
C ILE A 304 3.38 15.56 18.01
N PRO A 305 4.10 16.19 18.94
CA PRO A 305 4.51 17.58 18.80
C PRO A 305 5.21 17.82 17.46
N HIS A 306 4.82 18.89 16.76
CA HIS A 306 5.39 19.32 15.48
C HIS A 306 5.30 18.33 14.30
N PHE A 307 4.70 17.14 14.46
CA PHE A 307 4.68 16.12 13.41
C PHE A 307 3.98 16.61 12.13
N VAL A 308 2.76 17.16 12.25
CA VAL A 308 2.01 17.67 11.09
C VAL A 308 2.74 18.83 10.43
N GLU A 309 3.26 19.78 11.22
CA GLU A 309 4.02 20.94 10.73
C GLU A 309 5.26 20.50 9.93
N LYS A 310 6.13 19.66 10.54
CA LYS A 310 7.35 19.17 9.90
C LYS A 310 7.05 18.35 8.66
N SER A 311 5.99 17.53 8.67
CA SER A 311 5.53 16.77 7.50
C SER A 311 5.21 17.70 6.32
N VAL A 312 4.49 18.79 6.55
CA VAL A 312 4.15 19.78 5.51
C VAL A 312 5.40 20.48 4.98
N ARG A 313 6.28 20.92 5.86
CA ARG A 313 7.57 21.57 5.50
C ARG A 313 8.46 20.63 4.70
N ALA A 314 8.50 19.34 5.05
CA ALA A 314 9.19 18.30 4.29
C ALA A 314 8.58 18.07 2.90
N GLY A 315 7.31 18.44 2.71
CA GLY A 315 6.63 18.38 1.40
C GLY A 315 5.49 17.38 1.34
N CYS A 316 4.94 16.96 2.48
CA CYS A 316 3.76 16.11 2.52
C CYS A 316 2.60 16.76 1.79
N LYS A 317 2.01 16.04 0.84
CA LYS A 317 0.87 16.50 0.02
C LYS A 317 -0.36 15.63 0.18
N LYS A 318 -0.15 14.38 0.59
CA LYS A 318 -1.20 13.40 0.81
C LYS A 318 -0.80 12.55 2.01
N VAL A 319 -1.78 12.17 2.82
CA VAL A 319 -1.59 11.28 3.95
C VAL A 319 -2.67 10.21 3.96
N PHE A 320 -2.24 8.95 4.02
CA PHE A 320 -3.14 7.83 4.30
C PHE A 320 -3.34 7.69 5.80
N ILE A 321 -4.57 7.43 6.21
CA ILE A 321 -4.96 7.29 7.62
C ILE A 321 -5.69 5.96 7.79
N GLY A 322 -5.14 5.08 8.62
CA GLY A 322 -5.80 3.85 9.02
C GLY A 322 -6.96 4.14 9.98
N LEU A 323 -8.11 4.59 9.43
CA LEU A 323 -9.31 4.88 10.21
C LEU A 323 -10.02 3.60 10.65
N GLU A 324 -10.13 2.66 9.77
CA GLU A 324 -10.69 1.31 9.81
C GLU A 324 -12.19 1.25 10.07
N ASN A 325 -12.69 1.90 11.12
CA ASN A 325 -14.10 1.92 11.50
C ASN A 325 -14.41 3.11 12.42
N ILE A 326 -15.69 3.45 12.58
CA ILE A 326 -16.17 4.46 13.55
C ILE A 326 -16.90 3.83 14.74
N ASN A 327 -17.10 2.51 14.74
CA ASN A 327 -17.69 1.78 15.86
C ASN A 327 -16.58 1.33 16.85
N PRO A 328 -16.59 1.82 18.11
CA PRO A 328 -15.58 1.45 19.10
C PRO A 328 -15.54 -0.05 19.43
N ASP A 329 -16.66 -0.78 19.35
CA ASP A 329 -16.67 -2.23 19.61
C ASP A 329 -15.96 -2.98 18.49
N SER A 330 -16.17 -2.61 17.22
CA SER A 330 -15.42 -3.17 16.08
C SER A 330 -13.92 -2.90 16.21
N LEU A 331 -13.54 -1.68 16.56
CA LEU A 331 -12.12 -1.33 16.79
C LEU A 331 -11.50 -2.10 17.96
N LYS A 332 -12.23 -2.26 19.05
CA LYS A 332 -11.78 -3.05 20.22
C LYS A 332 -11.66 -4.53 19.88
N GLY A 333 -12.64 -5.10 19.20
CA GLY A 333 -12.63 -6.49 18.74
C GLY A 333 -11.41 -6.79 17.86
N ALA A 334 -11.04 -5.85 16.99
CA ALA A 334 -9.84 -5.92 16.14
C ALA A 334 -8.53 -5.54 16.84
N SER A 335 -8.52 -5.42 18.18
CA SER A 335 -7.36 -4.97 18.97
C SER A 335 -6.76 -3.63 18.48
N LYS A 336 -7.59 -2.74 17.90
CA LYS A 336 -7.23 -1.42 17.38
C LYS A 336 -7.55 -0.28 18.37
N GLY A 337 -7.28 -0.48 19.65
CA GLY A 337 -7.59 0.47 20.72
C GLY A 337 -6.90 1.82 20.65
N GLN A 338 -5.90 2.00 19.78
CA GLN A 338 -5.29 3.29 19.49
C GLN A 338 -6.20 4.20 18.66
N ASN A 339 -7.15 3.67 17.90
CA ASN A 339 -8.14 4.44 17.20
C ASN A 339 -9.23 4.90 18.17
N ARG A 340 -9.34 6.20 18.35
CA ARG A 340 -10.33 6.83 19.23
C ARG A 340 -11.22 7.74 18.42
N ILE A 341 -12.51 7.43 18.31
CA ILE A 341 -13.48 8.19 17.53
C ILE A 341 -13.53 9.67 17.94
N THR A 342 -13.30 9.95 19.23
CA THR A 342 -13.26 11.30 19.80
C THR A 342 -12.06 12.15 19.32
N GLU A 343 -11.08 11.55 18.68
CA GLU A 343 -9.89 12.24 18.15
C GLU A 343 -9.94 12.41 16.62
N TYR A 344 -10.86 11.74 15.93
CA TYR A 344 -10.88 11.73 14.47
C TYR A 344 -11.05 13.12 13.86
N ARG A 345 -12.02 13.91 14.37
CA ARG A 345 -12.23 15.26 13.85
C ARG A 345 -11.01 16.16 14.05
N LYS A 346 -10.42 16.16 15.26
CA LYS A 346 -9.21 16.96 15.57
C LYS A 346 -8.07 16.60 14.64
N MET A 347 -7.80 15.32 14.47
CA MET A 347 -6.75 14.82 13.59
C MET A 347 -6.98 15.24 12.14
N LEU A 348 -8.18 15.02 11.60
CA LEU A 348 -8.53 15.37 10.22
C LEU A 348 -8.48 16.88 9.98
N GLN A 349 -8.97 17.69 10.93
CA GLN A 349 -8.91 19.15 10.85
C GLN A 349 -7.48 19.68 10.91
N ALA A 350 -6.58 19.05 11.69
CA ALA A 350 -5.17 19.40 11.70
C ALA A 350 -4.53 19.25 10.31
N TRP A 351 -4.79 18.14 9.62
CA TRP A 351 -4.33 17.94 8.25
C TRP A 351 -5.01 18.89 7.26
N LYS A 352 -6.30 19.13 7.41
CA LYS A 352 -7.08 20.06 6.57
C LYS A 352 -6.54 21.48 6.68
N LYS A 353 -6.32 21.99 7.89
CA LYS A 353 -5.68 23.29 8.15
C LYS A 353 -4.30 23.39 7.52
N ALA A 354 -3.55 22.31 7.52
CA ALA A 354 -2.25 22.20 6.87
C ALA A 354 -2.31 22.04 5.34
N LYS A 355 -3.51 22.01 4.73
CA LYS A 355 -3.76 21.88 3.28
C LYS A 355 -3.20 20.57 2.69
N VAL A 356 -3.15 19.51 3.49
CA VAL A 356 -2.76 18.17 3.10
C VAL A 356 -4.02 17.36 2.80
N LEU A 357 -4.06 16.68 1.66
CA LEU A 357 -5.17 15.81 1.29
C LEU A 357 -5.12 14.54 2.12
N THR A 358 -6.22 14.24 2.79
CA THR A 358 -6.39 13.02 3.58
C THR A 358 -7.12 11.95 2.76
N TYR A 359 -6.61 10.72 2.79
CA TYR A 359 -7.37 9.57 2.36
C TYR A 359 -7.35 8.52 3.46
N ALA A 360 -8.50 7.89 3.70
CA ALA A 360 -8.72 7.02 4.83
C ALA A 360 -9.17 5.63 4.38
N GLY A 361 -8.58 4.59 4.96
CA GLY A 361 -9.03 3.22 4.82
C GLY A 361 -10.18 2.93 5.77
N TYR A 362 -11.25 2.32 5.25
CA TYR A 362 -12.40 1.85 6.02
C TYR A 362 -12.66 0.37 5.72
N ILE A 363 -12.65 -0.45 6.75
CA ILE A 363 -12.82 -1.90 6.64
C ILE A 363 -14.29 -2.25 6.90
N LEU A 364 -14.88 -3.01 5.99
CA LEU A 364 -16.24 -3.53 6.06
C LEU A 364 -16.21 -5.01 6.45
N GLY A 365 -17.09 -5.42 7.34
CA GLY A 365 -17.26 -6.81 7.73
C GLY A 365 -16.60 -7.19 9.05
N PHE A 366 -16.48 -6.26 9.99
CA PHE A 366 -16.23 -6.65 11.38
C PHE A 366 -17.43 -7.47 11.91
N PRO A 367 -17.22 -8.39 12.86
CA PRO A 367 -18.28 -9.34 13.29
C PRO A 367 -19.60 -8.71 13.73
N SER A 368 -19.58 -7.43 14.12
CA SER A 368 -20.78 -6.67 14.51
C SER A 368 -21.48 -5.98 13.33
N ASP A 369 -20.85 -5.90 12.17
CA ASP A 369 -21.38 -5.15 11.03
C ASP A 369 -22.62 -5.81 10.43
N THR A 370 -23.49 -4.95 9.90
CA THR A 370 -24.64 -5.31 9.06
C THR A 370 -24.70 -4.32 7.89
N PRO A 371 -25.37 -4.62 6.78
CA PRO A 371 -25.53 -3.65 5.70
C PRO A 371 -26.06 -2.31 6.18
N ALA A 372 -27.08 -2.31 7.05
CA ALA A 372 -27.69 -1.09 7.59
C ALA A 372 -26.72 -0.28 8.49
N SER A 373 -25.89 -0.95 9.31
CA SER A 373 -24.92 -0.23 10.16
C SER A 373 -23.82 0.40 9.30
N ILE A 374 -23.35 -0.27 8.26
CA ILE A 374 -22.34 0.25 7.33
C ILE A 374 -22.87 1.49 6.58
N GLU A 375 -24.10 1.45 6.10
CA GLU A 375 -24.72 2.61 5.42
C GLU A 375 -24.83 3.81 6.35
N ARG A 376 -25.29 3.59 7.58
CA ARG A 376 -25.37 4.63 8.61
C ARG A 376 -23.99 5.21 8.91
N ASP A 377 -22.99 4.38 9.08
CA ASP A 377 -21.61 4.81 9.36
C ASP A 377 -21.06 5.68 8.23
N ILE A 378 -21.30 5.30 6.98
CA ILE A 378 -20.90 6.11 5.81
C ILE A 378 -21.62 7.46 5.83
N ALA A 379 -22.90 7.51 6.15
CA ALA A 379 -23.66 8.77 6.24
C ALA A 379 -23.13 9.69 7.35
N ILE A 380 -22.79 9.14 8.52
CA ILE A 380 -22.15 9.86 9.63
C ILE A 380 -20.78 10.42 9.17
N ILE A 381 -19.94 9.58 8.56
CA ILE A 381 -18.61 9.99 8.05
C ILE A 381 -18.75 11.14 7.06
N GLN A 382 -19.66 11.04 6.10
CA GLN A 382 -19.89 12.10 5.11
C GLN A 382 -20.26 13.45 5.75
N ARG A 383 -21.13 13.41 6.76
CA ARG A 383 -21.65 14.62 7.40
C ARG A 383 -20.68 15.22 8.41
N GLU A 384 -19.99 14.39 9.19
CA GLU A 384 -19.31 14.84 10.41
C GLU A 384 -17.78 14.77 10.37
N LEU A 385 -17.20 14.01 9.44
CA LEU A 385 -15.75 13.89 9.31
C LEU A 385 -15.23 14.57 8.04
N PRO A 386 -14.22 15.46 8.12
CA PRO A 386 -13.68 16.16 6.95
C PRO A 386 -12.67 15.32 6.18
N ILE A 387 -12.99 14.05 5.93
CA ILE A 387 -12.17 13.14 5.11
C ILE A 387 -12.31 13.56 3.63
N ASP A 388 -11.19 13.59 2.89
CA ASP A 388 -11.21 13.98 1.49
C ASP A 388 -11.53 12.80 0.57
N ILE A 389 -10.88 11.66 0.81
CA ILE A 389 -11.02 10.44 0.01
C ILE A 389 -11.22 9.26 0.96
N MET A 390 -12.17 8.41 0.67
CA MET A 390 -12.40 7.15 1.37
C MET A 390 -12.03 5.99 0.48
N GLU A 391 -11.43 4.98 1.05
CA GLU A 391 -11.04 3.73 0.43
C GLU A 391 -11.63 2.59 1.25
N PHE A 392 -12.37 1.69 0.59
CA PHE A 392 -13.08 0.62 1.28
C PHE A 392 -12.39 -0.72 1.06
N PHE A 393 -12.30 -1.50 2.13
CA PHE A 393 -11.72 -2.84 2.15
C PHE A 393 -12.70 -3.83 2.76
N MET A 394 -12.81 -5.01 2.20
CA MET A 394 -13.42 -6.13 2.91
C MET A 394 -12.44 -6.70 3.93
N LEU A 395 -12.93 -6.99 5.13
CA LEU A 395 -12.11 -7.63 6.17
C LEU A 395 -11.67 -9.00 5.65
N THR A 396 -10.38 -9.12 5.39
CA THR A 396 -9.79 -10.32 4.81
C THR A 396 -8.81 -10.95 5.79
N PRO A 397 -8.97 -12.21 6.20
CA PRO A 397 -8.03 -12.90 7.06
C PRO A 397 -6.75 -13.23 6.27
N LEU A 398 -5.83 -12.27 6.21
CA LEU A 398 -4.60 -12.42 5.45
C LEU A 398 -3.60 -13.35 6.18
N PRO A 399 -2.96 -14.31 5.49
CA PRO A 399 -1.85 -15.08 6.05
C PRO A 399 -0.79 -14.19 6.69
N GLY A 400 -0.44 -14.48 7.94
CA GLY A 400 0.42 -13.63 8.77
C GLY A 400 -0.35 -12.76 9.76
N SER A 401 -1.67 -12.62 9.65
CA SER A 401 -2.51 -11.98 10.67
C SER A 401 -2.92 -12.96 11.77
N LYS A 402 -3.25 -12.42 12.93
CA LYS A 402 -3.79 -13.22 14.05
C LYS A 402 -5.16 -13.80 13.70
N ASP A 403 -6.01 -13.02 13.02
CA ASP A 403 -7.35 -13.47 12.61
C ASP A 403 -7.24 -14.71 11.70
N HIS A 404 -6.34 -14.69 10.71
CA HIS A 404 -6.11 -15.85 9.85
C HIS A 404 -5.64 -17.08 10.64
N GLN A 405 -4.67 -16.90 11.54
CA GLN A 405 -4.15 -17.99 12.36
C GLN A 405 -5.24 -18.62 13.23
N GLU A 406 -6.05 -17.81 13.91
CA GLU A 406 -7.13 -18.30 14.76
C GLU A 406 -8.22 -19.04 13.97
N MET A 407 -8.61 -18.52 12.80
CA MET A 407 -9.57 -19.17 11.93
C MET A 407 -9.02 -20.49 11.39
N TYR A 408 -7.75 -20.52 10.98
CA TYR A 408 -7.07 -21.75 10.53
C TYR A 408 -7.07 -22.82 11.63
N LEU A 409 -6.68 -22.46 12.85
CA LEU A 409 -6.61 -23.40 14.00
C LEU A 409 -7.99 -23.90 14.43
N ARG A 410 -9.04 -23.11 14.24
CA ARG A 410 -10.43 -23.52 14.52
C ARG A 410 -11.07 -24.31 13.36
N GLY A 411 -10.37 -24.45 12.24
CA GLY A 411 -10.92 -25.12 11.04
C GLY A 411 -12.10 -24.36 10.42
N GLU A 412 -12.15 -23.04 10.59
CA GLU A 412 -13.18 -22.22 9.99
C GLU A 412 -13.04 -22.16 8.46
N ARG A 413 -14.17 -22.02 7.77
CA ARG A 413 -14.16 -21.92 6.32
C ARG A 413 -13.48 -20.65 5.86
N MET A 414 -12.46 -20.80 5.02
CA MET A 414 -11.79 -19.72 4.30
C MET A 414 -11.72 -20.05 2.80
N GLU A 415 -11.66 -19.03 1.97
CA GLU A 415 -11.51 -19.16 0.52
C GLU A 415 -10.20 -19.89 0.19
N VAL A 416 -10.28 -20.91 -0.65
CA VAL A 416 -9.13 -21.74 -1.07
C VAL A 416 -8.31 -21.03 -2.16
N ASP A 417 -8.98 -20.25 -3.03
CA ASP A 417 -8.29 -19.50 -4.06
C ASP A 417 -7.60 -18.26 -3.50
N THR A 418 -6.29 -18.35 -3.32
CA THR A 418 -5.48 -17.24 -2.82
C THR A 418 -5.62 -15.96 -3.65
N ASN A 419 -6.01 -16.07 -4.94
CA ASN A 419 -6.21 -14.92 -5.81
C ASN A 419 -7.30 -13.95 -5.33
N LYS A 420 -8.26 -14.46 -4.53
CA LYS A 420 -9.37 -13.67 -3.99
C LYS A 420 -9.05 -12.92 -2.68
N TYR A 421 -7.84 -13.07 -2.15
CA TYR A 421 -7.39 -12.34 -0.97
C TYR A 421 -6.93 -10.91 -1.33
N ASP A 422 -7.78 -10.18 -2.02
CA ASP A 422 -7.52 -8.85 -2.61
C ASP A 422 -8.23 -7.70 -1.87
N ALA A 423 -8.90 -8.02 -0.76
CA ALA A 423 -9.73 -7.10 0.04
C ALA A 423 -10.99 -6.57 -0.70
N GLU A 424 -11.39 -7.22 -1.80
CA GLU A 424 -12.62 -6.94 -2.56
C GLU A 424 -13.60 -8.10 -2.52
N HIS A 425 -13.15 -9.30 -2.11
CA HIS A 425 -13.95 -10.52 -2.03
C HIS A 425 -14.19 -10.98 -0.60
N ALA A 426 -15.36 -11.59 -0.36
CA ALA A 426 -15.65 -12.28 0.88
C ALA A 426 -14.84 -13.60 0.92
N THR A 427 -13.81 -13.64 1.72
CA THR A 427 -12.87 -14.78 1.83
C THR A 427 -13.11 -15.65 3.06
N ALA A 428 -14.10 -15.32 3.89
CA ALA A 428 -14.50 -16.05 5.07
C ALA A 428 -16.00 -15.88 5.32
N ASP A 429 -16.56 -16.71 6.19
CA ASP A 429 -17.95 -16.55 6.61
C ASP A 429 -18.11 -15.37 7.57
N HIS A 430 -19.22 -14.65 7.47
CA HIS A 430 -19.54 -13.52 8.35
C HIS A 430 -20.73 -13.86 9.25
N PRO A 431 -20.71 -13.53 10.56
CA PRO A 431 -21.75 -13.97 11.49
C PRO A 431 -23.12 -13.31 11.28
N ARG A 432 -23.20 -12.19 10.55
CA ARG A 432 -24.43 -11.40 10.37
C ARG A 432 -24.77 -11.06 8.92
N MET A 433 -23.94 -11.46 7.97
CA MET A 433 -24.15 -11.22 6.54
C MET A 433 -23.83 -12.49 5.76
N SER A 434 -24.62 -12.80 4.78
CA SER A 434 -24.23 -13.77 3.74
C SER A 434 -23.08 -13.17 2.89
N ALA A 435 -22.34 -14.03 2.19
CA ALA A 435 -21.28 -13.56 1.28
C ALA A 435 -21.83 -12.60 0.21
N ALA A 436 -23.06 -12.83 -0.28
CA ALA A 436 -23.72 -11.97 -1.25
C ALA A 436 -24.07 -10.60 -0.67
N GLU A 437 -24.62 -10.53 0.53
CA GLU A 437 -24.93 -9.25 1.21
C GLU A 437 -23.64 -8.47 1.51
N TRP A 438 -22.58 -9.16 1.93
CA TRP A 438 -21.30 -8.52 2.20
C TRP A 438 -20.66 -7.97 0.91
N GLN A 439 -20.73 -8.73 -0.18
CA GLN A 439 -20.27 -8.25 -1.49
C GLN A 439 -21.10 -7.07 -2.01
N ASP A 440 -22.44 -7.11 -1.84
CA ASP A 440 -23.33 -6.03 -2.25
C ASP A 440 -23.07 -4.74 -1.47
N ILE A 441 -22.94 -4.82 -0.15
CA ILE A 441 -22.68 -3.61 0.66
C ILE A 441 -21.28 -3.04 0.38
N TYR A 442 -20.28 -3.86 0.04
CA TYR A 442 -18.98 -3.36 -0.40
C TYR A 442 -19.11 -2.51 -1.68
N GLN A 443 -19.85 -3.00 -2.68
CA GLN A 443 -20.09 -2.25 -3.91
C GLN A 443 -20.88 -0.96 -3.65
N ARG A 444 -21.91 -1.04 -2.80
CA ARG A 444 -22.75 0.10 -2.43
C ARG A 444 -21.99 1.16 -1.63
N ALA A 445 -21.06 0.77 -0.76
CA ALA A 445 -20.24 1.69 0.03
C ALA A 445 -19.52 2.73 -0.83
N TRP A 446 -18.93 2.31 -1.95
CA TRP A 446 -18.30 3.20 -2.91
C TRP A 446 -19.30 4.21 -3.51
N HIS A 447 -20.48 3.75 -3.94
CA HIS A 447 -21.51 4.60 -4.54
C HIS A 447 -22.13 5.56 -3.52
N LEU A 448 -22.31 5.12 -2.28
CA LEU A 448 -22.80 5.97 -1.19
C LEU A 448 -21.83 7.11 -0.90
N TYR A 449 -20.56 6.77 -0.65
CA TYR A 449 -19.56 7.80 -0.31
C TYR A 449 -19.32 8.77 -1.47
N TYR A 450 -19.23 8.28 -2.69
CA TYR A 450 -19.00 9.10 -3.88
C TYR A 450 -20.31 9.49 -4.60
N SER A 451 -21.40 9.67 -3.84
CA SER A 451 -22.65 10.22 -4.38
C SER A 451 -22.42 11.63 -4.97
N PRO A 452 -23.19 12.04 -5.99
CA PRO A 452 -23.04 13.37 -6.60
C PRO A 452 -23.08 14.53 -5.61
N SER A 453 -23.96 14.46 -4.60
CA SER A 453 -24.07 15.47 -3.54
C SER A 453 -22.83 15.51 -2.65
N HIS A 454 -22.29 14.34 -2.27
CA HIS A 454 -21.09 14.31 -1.44
C HIS A 454 -19.84 14.72 -2.21
N ILE A 455 -19.71 14.36 -3.50
CA ILE A 455 -18.62 14.86 -4.38
C ILE A 455 -18.64 16.40 -4.42
N GLU A 456 -19.83 17.03 -4.53
CA GLU A 456 -19.94 18.48 -4.48
C GLU A 456 -19.44 19.03 -3.13
N THR A 457 -19.85 18.40 -2.02
CA THR A 457 -19.40 18.73 -0.66
C THR A 457 -17.87 18.62 -0.52
N LEU A 458 -17.26 17.54 -1.01
CA LEU A 458 -15.80 17.34 -0.96
C LEU A 458 -15.06 18.47 -1.70
N ILE A 459 -15.57 18.90 -2.86
CA ILE A 459 -14.95 19.98 -3.63
C ILE A 459 -15.13 21.32 -2.90
N LYS A 460 -16.33 21.62 -2.33
CA LYS A 460 -16.59 22.82 -1.51
C LYS A 460 -15.67 22.86 -0.30
N ARG A 461 -15.55 21.77 0.44
CA ARG A 461 -14.60 21.64 1.58
C ARG A 461 -13.16 21.91 1.16
N ALA A 462 -12.73 21.41 0.00
CA ALA A 462 -11.38 21.65 -0.53
C ALA A 462 -11.15 23.12 -0.85
N VAL A 463 -12.11 23.80 -1.48
CA VAL A 463 -12.03 25.24 -1.81
C VAL A 463 -12.00 26.08 -0.53
N ALA A 464 -12.92 25.83 0.42
CA ALA A 464 -13.00 26.55 1.69
C ALA A 464 -11.72 26.40 2.53
N SER A 465 -11.08 25.21 2.50
CA SER A 465 -9.81 24.96 3.19
C SER A 465 -8.59 25.52 2.44
N GLY A 466 -8.75 26.15 1.28
CA GLY A 466 -7.66 26.64 0.45
C GLY A 466 -6.78 25.55 -0.13
N MET A 467 -7.28 24.31 -0.24
CA MET A 467 -6.63 23.22 -0.95
C MET A 467 -6.83 23.36 -2.46
N ARG A 468 -5.91 22.79 -3.24
CA ARG A 468 -6.05 22.75 -4.71
C ARG A 468 -7.20 21.81 -5.10
N SER A 469 -8.35 22.36 -5.46
CA SER A 469 -9.54 21.60 -5.88
C SER A 469 -9.28 20.63 -7.03
N ARG A 470 -8.37 20.96 -7.97
CA ARG A 470 -7.95 20.05 -9.04
C ARG A 470 -7.27 18.78 -8.50
N ARG A 471 -6.57 18.87 -7.36
CA ARG A 471 -6.03 17.66 -6.71
C ARG A 471 -7.17 16.79 -6.16
N MET A 472 -8.18 17.43 -5.58
CA MET A 472 -9.37 16.74 -5.07
C MET A 472 -10.08 15.98 -6.20
N THR A 473 -10.45 16.66 -7.30
CA THR A 473 -11.14 16.01 -8.41
C THR A 473 -10.31 14.90 -9.07
N SER A 474 -8.99 15.07 -9.17
CA SER A 474 -8.10 14.02 -9.68
C SER A 474 -8.07 12.79 -8.76
N MET A 475 -8.13 12.97 -7.45
CA MET A 475 -8.18 11.85 -6.51
C MET A 475 -9.54 11.17 -6.50
N ILE A 476 -10.64 11.94 -6.55
CA ILE A 476 -11.99 11.37 -6.70
C ILE A 476 -12.07 10.53 -7.98
N PHE A 477 -11.59 11.09 -9.10
CA PHE A 477 -11.56 10.35 -10.38
C PHE A 477 -10.74 9.08 -10.28
N TYR A 478 -9.60 9.12 -9.61
CA TYR A 478 -8.74 7.95 -9.44
C TYR A 478 -9.40 6.89 -8.56
N PHE A 479 -9.82 7.23 -7.35
CA PHE A 479 -10.34 6.26 -6.39
C PHE A 479 -11.69 5.70 -6.82
N TYR A 480 -12.65 6.56 -7.04
CA TYR A 480 -13.99 6.13 -7.46
C TYR A 480 -13.99 5.56 -8.90
N GLY A 481 -13.21 6.15 -9.79
CA GLY A 481 -13.14 5.68 -11.18
C GLY A 481 -12.48 4.32 -11.33
N SER A 482 -11.48 3.98 -10.53
CA SER A 482 -10.88 2.63 -10.53
C SER A 482 -11.92 1.57 -10.16
N HIS A 483 -12.74 1.85 -9.14
CA HIS A 483 -13.80 0.95 -8.72
C HIS A 483 -14.99 0.94 -9.71
N ALA A 484 -15.55 2.12 -10.02
CA ALA A 484 -16.81 2.22 -10.77
C ALA A 484 -16.69 1.86 -12.26
N PHE A 485 -15.52 2.05 -12.88
CA PHE A 485 -15.35 1.84 -14.31
C PHE A 485 -14.43 0.67 -14.66
N GLU A 486 -13.37 0.47 -13.88
CA GLU A 486 -12.41 -0.61 -14.13
C GLU A 486 -12.66 -1.84 -13.27
N HIS A 487 -13.57 -1.75 -12.28
CA HIS A 487 -13.90 -2.83 -11.34
C HIS A 487 -12.67 -3.42 -10.66
N VAL A 488 -11.80 -2.53 -10.18
CA VAL A 488 -10.60 -2.90 -9.41
C VAL A 488 -10.41 -1.94 -8.24
N HIS A 489 -9.87 -2.45 -7.16
CA HIS A 489 -9.50 -1.61 -6.02
C HIS A 489 -8.45 -0.56 -6.42
N PRO A 490 -8.52 0.69 -5.92
CA PRO A 490 -7.57 1.75 -6.28
C PRO A 490 -6.10 1.39 -6.07
N LEU A 491 -5.77 0.60 -5.04
CA LEU A 491 -4.39 0.12 -4.82
C LEU A 491 -3.85 -0.73 -5.97
N GLN A 492 -4.72 -1.34 -6.76
CA GLN A 492 -4.40 -2.16 -7.92
C GLN A 492 -4.60 -1.39 -9.23
N GLY A 493 -5.02 -0.12 -9.13
CA GLY A 493 -5.38 0.72 -10.26
C GLY A 493 -4.21 1.22 -11.09
N GLY A 494 -4.54 1.76 -12.25
CA GLY A 494 -3.57 2.34 -13.18
C GLY A 494 -4.25 3.12 -14.30
N ILE A 495 -3.44 3.55 -15.25
CA ILE A 495 -3.90 4.26 -16.44
C ILE A 495 -3.97 3.27 -17.60
N LEU A 496 -5.12 3.14 -18.25
CA LEU A 496 -5.40 2.30 -19.42
C LEU A 496 -5.12 0.82 -19.17
N ARG A 497 -6.21 0.09 -18.84
CA ARG A 497 -6.18 -1.35 -18.57
C ARG A 497 -5.72 -2.16 -19.78
N ARG A 498 -4.78 -3.07 -19.58
CA ARG A 498 -4.32 -4.03 -20.57
C ARG A 498 -4.86 -5.42 -20.22
N LYS A 499 -5.47 -6.11 -21.18
CA LYS A 499 -5.89 -7.51 -21.07
C LYS A 499 -5.28 -8.30 -22.23
N PRO A 500 -4.06 -8.86 -22.10
CA PRO A 500 -3.48 -9.70 -23.15
C PRO A 500 -4.23 -11.03 -23.26
N ARG A 501 -4.80 -11.35 -24.43
CA ARG A 501 -5.56 -12.58 -24.67
C ARG A 501 -4.78 -13.86 -24.32
N THR A 502 -3.47 -13.83 -24.49
CA THR A 502 -2.57 -14.98 -24.28
C THR A 502 -2.17 -15.19 -22.83
N GLN A 503 -2.43 -14.22 -21.95
CA GLN A 503 -2.07 -14.26 -20.54
C GLN A 503 -3.33 -14.41 -19.67
N ARG A 504 -4.02 -15.53 -19.85
CA ARG A 504 -5.17 -15.91 -19.05
C ARG A 504 -4.77 -17.01 -18.07
N ARG A 505 -5.35 -17.00 -16.88
CA ARG A 505 -5.07 -17.96 -15.80
C ARG A 505 -5.22 -19.41 -16.31
N PRO A 506 -4.33 -20.34 -15.95
CA PRO A 506 -4.52 -21.76 -16.22
C PRO A 506 -5.90 -22.25 -15.75
N GLY A 507 -6.52 -23.14 -16.53
CA GLY A 507 -7.90 -23.58 -16.28
C GLY A 507 -8.98 -22.75 -16.98
N TYR A 508 -8.72 -21.50 -17.32
CA TYR A 508 -9.63 -20.69 -18.14
C TYR A 508 -9.39 -20.91 -19.63
N LYS A 509 -10.45 -21.21 -20.39
CA LYS A 509 -10.32 -21.39 -21.85
C LYS A 509 -9.86 -20.08 -22.52
N ARG A 510 -8.87 -20.20 -23.40
CA ARG A 510 -8.42 -19.07 -24.22
C ARG A 510 -9.53 -18.71 -25.21
N GLU A 511 -9.96 -17.46 -25.22
CA GLU A 511 -11.02 -16.99 -26.11
C GLU A 511 -10.58 -17.01 -27.59
N ASN A 512 -11.56 -17.17 -28.49
CA ASN A 512 -11.33 -16.97 -29.91
C ASN A 512 -10.85 -15.52 -30.16
N PRO A 513 -9.88 -15.27 -31.08
CA PRO A 513 -9.35 -13.94 -31.34
C PRO A 513 -10.42 -12.90 -31.70
N LEU A 514 -11.40 -13.28 -32.54
CA LEU A 514 -12.46 -12.35 -32.97
C LEU A 514 -13.40 -12.02 -31.81
N SER A 515 -13.88 -13.03 -31.09
CA SER A 515 -14.75 -12.84 -29.92
C SER A 515 -14.05 -11.99 -28.85
N PHE A 516 -12.77 -12.23 -28.60
CA PHE A 516 -11.98 -11.44 -27.68
C PHE A 516 -11.89 -9.98 -28.13
N PHE A 517 -11.61 -9.73 -29.42
CA PHE A 517 -11.50 -8.37 -29.95
C PHE A 517 -12.81 -7.60 -29.82
N VAL A 518 -13.93 -8.20 -30.22
CA VAL A 518 -15.27 -7.60 -30.12
C VAL A 518 -15.61 -7.29 -28.66
N ARG A 519 -15.45 -8.27 -27.76
CA ARG A 519 -15.69 -8.08 -26.32
C ARG A 519 -14.79 -6.99 -25.75
N ARG A 520 -13.47 -7.01 -26.07
CA ARG A 520 -12.53 -6.01 -25.55
C ARG A 520 -12.81 -4.60 -26.07
N THR A 521 -13.24 -4.46 -27.31
CA THR A 521 -13.68 -3.17 -27.86
C THR A 521 -14.91 -2.65 -27.11
N ARG A 522 -15.91 -3.54 -26.90
CA ARG A 522 -17.10 -3.19 -26.13
C ARG A 522 -16.73 -2.77 -24.69
N GLU A 523 -15.95 -3.57 -23.98
CA GLU A 523 -15.46 -3.23 -22.63
C GLU A 523 -14.75 -1.88 -22.61
N THR A 524 -13.84 -1.63 -23.56
CA THR A 524 -13.11 -0.37 -23.64
C THR A 524 -14.07 0.81 -23.79
N LEU A 525 -15.05 0.72 -24.66
CA LEU A 525 -16.04 1.78 -24.86
C LEU A 525 -16.92 1.98 -23.63
N THR A 526 -17.44 0.88 -23.03
CA THR A 526 -18.31 0.97 -21.85
C THR A 526 -17.58 1.41 -20.57
N THR A 527 -16.26 1.26 -20.50
CA THR A 527 -15.43 1.71 -19.38
C THR A 527 -15.00 3.17 -19.58
N TYR A 528 -14.37 3.47 -20.72
CA TYR A 528 -13.71 4.78 -20.88
C TYR A 528 -14.63 5.91 -21.31
N LEU A 529 -15.73 5.66 -22.04
CA LEU A 529 -16.68 6.73 -22.38
C LEU A 529 -17.41 7.29 -21.14
N PRO A 530 -17.98 6.45 -20.24
CA PRO A 530 -18.53 6.93 -18.98
C PRO A 530 -17.47 7.58 -18.09
N GLY A 531 -16.25 7.04 -18.04
CA GLY A 531 -15.12 7.61 -17.29
C GLY A 531 -14.76 9.01 -17.78
N LEU A 532 -14.67 9.23 -19.09
CA LEU A 532 -14.40 10.55 -19.68
C LEU A 532 -15.54 11.54 -19.40
N TRP A 533 -16.80 11.08 -19.51
CA TRP A 533 -17.96 11.90 -19.16
C TRP A 533 -17.96 12.29 -17.68
N PHE A 534 -17.66 11.34 -16.80
CA PHE A 534 -17.54 11.59 -15.35
C PHE A 534 -16.41 12.58 -15.05
N PHE A 535 -15.23 12.42 -15.67
CA PHE A 535 -14.13 13.37 -15.54
C PHE A 535 -14.54 14.78 -15.99
N HIS A 536 -15.22 14.90 -17.13
CA HIS A 536 -15.70 16.18 -17.63
C HIS A 536 -16.72 16.82 -16.68
N ARG A 537 -17.63 16.01 -16.12
CA ARG A 537 -18.62 16.47 -15.12
C ARG A 537 -17.93 16.97 -13.85
N LEU A 538 -16.92 16.25 -13.36
CA LEU A 538 -16.11 16.68 -12.21
C LEU A 538 -15.42 18.02 -12.47
N GLU A 539 -14.81 18.20 -13.64
CA GLU A 539 -14.12 19.44 -13.99
C GLU A 539 -15.09 20.63 -14.17
N ARG A 540 -16.29 20.40 -14.70
CA ARG A 540 -17.35 21.43 -14.76
C ARG A 540 -17.80 21.82 -13.35
N LEU A 541 -18.06 20.84 -12.50
CA LEU A 541 -18.48 21.07 -11.11
C LEU A 541 -17.40 21.84 -10.33
N ARG A 542 -16.15 21.42 -10.47
CA ARG A 542 -15.00 22.10 -9.87
C ARG A 542 -14.93 23.57 -10.26
N LYS A 543 -15.00 23.86 -11.58
CA LYS A 543 -14.95 25.25 -12.07
C LYS A 543 -16.13 26.08 -11.55
N LYS A 544 -17.35 25.49 -11.49
CA LYS A 544 -18.53 26.16 -10.94
C LYS A 544 -18.28 26.55 -9.47
N ILE A 545 -17.78 25.62 -8.64
CA ILE A 545 -17.53 25.85 -7.22
C ILE A 545 -16.36 26.84 -7.01
N GLU A 546 -15.28 26.75 -7.77
CA GLU A 546 -14.14 27.70 -7.68
C GLU A 546 -14.54 29.14 -8.04
N ASN A 547 -15.44 29.31 -8.99
CA ASN A 547 -15.90 30.63 -9.44
C ASN A 547 -17.00 31.23 -8.55
N ASP A 548 -17.57 30.44 -7.64
CA ASP A 548 -18.56 30.92 -6.68
C ASP A 548 -17.86 31.50 -5.44
N PRO A 549 -17.94 32.82 -5.18
CA PRO A 549 -17.33 33.43 -4.00
C PRO A 549 -17.79 32.83 -2.67
N ALA A 550 -19.06 32.37 -2.58
CA ALA A 550 -19.62 31.75 -1.38
C ALA A 550 -18.90 30.44 -1.02
N SER A 551 -18.36 29.74 -2.00
CA SER A 551 -17.62 28.48 -1.79
C SER A 551 -16.35 28.65 -0.96
N LYS A 552 -15.74 29.84 -0.93
CA LYS A 552 -14.58 30.14 -0.08
C LYS A 552 -14.92 30.23 1.40
N HIS A 553 -16.19 30.50 1.69
CA HIS A 553 -16.73 30.63 3.05
C HIS A 553 -17.62 29.44 3.42
N TYR A 554 -17.60 28.38 2.60
CA TYR A 554 -18.39 27.19 2.88
C TYR A 554 -18.01 26.58 4.22
N MET A 555 -19.00 26.33 5.05
CA MET A 555 -18.88 25.72 6.37
C MET A 555 -19.98 24.67 6.53
N ASP A 556 -19.63 23.54 7.05
CA ASP A 556 -20.54 22.47 7.45
C ASP A 556 -20.09 21.85 8.78
N VAL A 557 -20.83 20.88 9.29
CA VAL A 557 -20.54 20.22 10.56
C VAL A 557 -19.13 19.65 10.59
N ALA A 558 -18.65 19.06 9.49
CA ALA A 558 -17.31 18.47 9.42
C ALA A 558 -16.17 19.51 9.53
N LEU A 559 -16.41 20.71 8.99
CA LEU A 559 -15.43 21.81 9.03
C LEU A 559 -15.56 22.69 10.27
N SER A 560 -16.67 22.60 11.03
CA SER A 560 -16.85 23.37 12.27
C SER A 560 -15.68 23.10 13.23
N PRO A 561 -15.08 24.15 13.83
CA PRO A 561 -13.94 24.00 14.73
C PRO A 561 -14.29 23.09 15.91
N VAL A 562 -13.37 22.20 16.26
CA VAL A 562 -13.45 21.43 17.50
C VAL A 562 -12.78 22.26 18.60
N VAL A 563 -13.55 22.73 19.57
CA VAL A 563 -13.04 23.47 20.72
C VAL A 563 -12.46 22.48 21.72
N ASP A 564 -11.23 22.75 22.21
CA ASP A 564 -10.61 21.88 23.21
C ASP A 564 -11.44 21.87 24.50
N GLY A 565 -11.88 20.66 24.85
CA GLY A 565 -12.71 20.38 26.02
C GLY A 565 -14.22 20.55 25.85
N GLU A 566 -14.69 21.03 24.70
CA GLU A 566 -16.08 20.90 24.29
C GLU A 566 -16.20 19.77 23.27
N TYR A 567 -16.96 18.75 23.63
CA TYR A 567 -17.43 17.76 22.68
C TYR A 567 -18.70 18.31 22.06
N ASP A 568 -18.77 18.33 20.74
CA ASP A 568 -20.02 18.56 20.03
C ASP A 568 -20.99 17.44 20.46
N ALA A 569 -21.75 17.69 21.53
CA ALA A 569 -22.63 16.71 22.14
C ALA A 569 -23.69 16.17 21.16
N ASP A 570 -23.92 16.90 20.07
CA ASP A 570 -24.98 16.62 19.09
C ASP A 570 -24.49 15.80 17.88
N LEU A 571 -23.22 15.37 17.84
CA LEU A 571 -22.73 14.56 16.72
C LEU A 571 -23.23 13.12 16.83
N GLU A 572 -23.85 12.62 15.75
CA GLU A 572 -24.31 11.25 15.67
C GLU A 572 -23.14 10.24 15.79
N LEU A 573 -21.93 10.63 15.41
CA LEU A 573 -20.69 9.88 15.64
C LEU A 573 -20.56 9.39 17.09
N TYR A 574 -21.01 10.19 18.06
CA TYR A 574 -20.91 9.86 19.48
C TYR A 574 -22.15 9.18 20.04
N HIS A 575 -23.20 9.04 19.22
CA HIS A 575 -24.48 8.42 19.59
C HIS A 575 -24.81 7.18 18.74
N ALA A 576 -23.96 6.84 17.77
CA ALA A 576 -24.19 5.76 16.82
C ALA A 576 -24.28 4.35 17.47
N SER A 577 -23.71 4.19 18.68
CA SER A 577 -23.78 2.95 19.47
C SER A 577 -23.55 3.24 20.95
N ASP A 578 -23.97 2.31 21.83
CA ASP A 578 -23.71 2.42 23.27
C ASP A 578 -22.21 2.56 23.59
N SER A 579 -21.35 1.91 22.81
CA SER A 579 -19.90 2.04 22.96
C SER A 579 -19.38 3.41 22.51
N ALA A 580 -20.01 4.04 21.53
CA ALA A 580 -19.69 5.42 21.13
C ALA A 580 -20.07 6.41 22.22
N VAL A 581 -21.27 6.27 22.82
CA VAL A 581 -21.70 7.07 23.99
C VAL A 581 -20.71 6.93 25.14
N ARG A 582 -20.38 5.70 25.55
CA ARG A 582 -19.38 5.46 26.62
C ARG A 582 -18.02 6.07 26.31
N ALA A 583 -17.55 5.97 25.05
CA ALA A 583 -16.27 6.56 24.65
C ALA A 583 -16.28 8.10 24.72
N ALA A 584 -17.38 8.73 24.34
CA ALA A 584 -17.57 10.17 24.44
C ALA A 584 -17.59 10.63 25.91
N ASP A 585 -18.36 9.96 26.78
CA ASP A 585 -18.45 10.28 28.20
C ASP A 585 -17.11 10.14 28.92
N GLN A 586 -16.38 9.06 28.66
CA GLN A 586 -15.02 8.89 29.19
C GLN A 586 -14.07 10.00 28.73
N ALA A 587 -14.19 10.44 27.50
CA ALA A 587 -13.35 11.50 26.99
C ALA A 587 -13.71 12.87 27.62
N ARG A 588 -15.01 13.15 27.87
CA ARG A 588 -15.48 14.35 28.62
C ARG A 588 -14.92 14.33 30.04
N ALA A 589 -15.09 13.24 30.77
CA ALA A 589 -14.58 13.13 32.14
C ALA A 589 -13.06 13.38 32.23
N ARG A 590 -12.30 12.83 31.30
CA ARG A 590 -10.83 13.07 31.23
C ARG A 590 -10.49 14.55 30.93
N ALA A 591 -11.23 15.18 30.03
CA ALA A 591 -11.02 16.58 29.70
C ALA A 591 -11.31 17.49 30.90
N GLU A 592 -12.36 17.23 31.66
CA GLU A 592 -12.68 17.96 32.91
C GLU A 592 -11.61 17.77 33.98
N GLU A 593 -11.12 16.53 34.14
CA GLU A 593 -10.03 16.25 35.09
C GLU A 593 -8.76 17.02 34.73
N MET A 594 -8.37 17.00 33.46
CA MET A 594 -7.21 17.75 32.99
C MET A 594 -7.36 19.27 33.21
N ARG A 595 -8.54 19.84 32.93
CA ARG A 595 -8.81 21.26 33.25
C ARG A 595 -8.65 21.56 34.74
N LYS A 596 -9.16 20.70 35.62
CA LYS A 596 -8.99 20.85 37.08
C LYS A 596 -7.51 20.82 37.49
N ILE A 597 -6.70 19.95 36.87
CA ILE A 597 -5.26 19.87 37.11
C ILE A 597 -4.55 21.16 36.61
N GLU A 598 -4.89 21.64 35.43
CA GLU A 598 -4.30 22.88 34.88
C GLU A 598 -4.64 24.09 35.72
N VAL A 599 -5.91 24.24 36.16
CA VAL A 599 -6.32 25.32 37.06
C VAL A 599 -5.55 25.26 38.39
N ARG A 600 -5.39 24.04 38.96
CA ARG A 600 -4.61 23.86 40.20
C ARG A 600 -3.14 24.21 40.01
N ARG A 601 -2.53 23.87 38.87
CA ARG A 601 -1.13 24.24 38.55
C ARG A 601 -0.98 25.76 38.37
N ALA A 602 -1.92 26.38 37.67
CA ALA A 602 -1.91 27.85 37.51
C ALA A 602 -2.15 28.61 38.81
N ALA A 603 -2.84 28.00 39.79
CA ALA A 603 -3.07 28.60 41.10
C ALA A 603 -1.90 28.37 42.10
N ALA A 604 -1.01 27.43 41.78
CA ALA A 604 0.14 27.08 42.63
C ALA A 604 1.49 27.66 42.14
N GLY A 605 1.52 28.31 40.98
CA GLY A 605 2.67 29.04 40.41
C GLY A 605 2.37 30.54 40.34
#